data_82948e5871f7b2280b389e9fcade1817
#
_entry.id   82948e5871f7b2280b389e9fcade1817
#
_cell.length_a   1.000
_cell.length_b   1.000
_cell.length_c   1.000
_cell.angle_alpha   90.00
_cell.angle_beta   90.00
_cell.angle_gamma   90.00
#
_symmetry.space_group_name_H-M   'P 1'
#
loop_
_entity.id
_entity.type
_entity.pdbx_description
1 polymer ?
#
loop_
_entity_poly.entity_id
_entity_poly.type
_entity_poly.pdbx_seq_one_letter_code
_entity_poly.pdbx_strand_id
1 'polypeptide(L)'
;MSSTRMNRRLVVAAGGAAVGTALLLSGCNGDGTANTENMKLSAADALAKTSQKAGRADSFKADLTVTGTGQNKGEVHADGRFQLRPTLKFSAKLDQFSSNGQTVPGAKGQALLTDNVLYAKVPQLARFVSDGKPWVKVDLNQMAQRTGFDLKSVVDQIQQVDPAEQTKMFTGSKDARRVGTETIDGVKTTHYSGTVTVQDALNRLDADARQKVEKWLPKDRANGKINFDLWTDGDNLPRKLVSKASDKQGDSGTVTVLYSDYGTSFKVNPPPADQVGQLSLDGILGGN
;
A
#
# COMPACT_ATOMS: atom_id res chain seq x y z
N MET A 1 -13.15 1.54 -85.03
CA MET A 1 -14.01 2.69 -85.34
C MET A 1 -13.95 3.66 -84.21
N SER A 2 -13.29 4.72 -84.54
CA SER A 2 -13.63 6.14 -84.37
C SER A 2 -13.60 6.63 -82.89
N SER A 3 -12.53 7.29 -82.48
CA SER A 3 -12.24 8.73 -82.75
C SER A 3 -13.18 9.60 -81.97
N THR A 4 -12.75 10.49 -81.03
CA THR A 4 -12.18 11.82 -81.32
C THR A 4 -12.04 12.54 -79.97
N ARG A 5 -10.83 12.93 -79.53
CA ARG A 5 -10.28 14.29 -79.50
C ARG A 5 -11.06 15.34 -78.69
N MET A 6 -10.38 15.90 -77.72
CA MET A 6 -9.59 17.17 -77.76
C MET A 6 -10.42 18.34 -77.15
N ASN A 7 -10.04 19.12 -76.25
CA ASN A 7 -9.00 20.13 -76.07
C ASN A 7 -9.19 20.96 -74.78
N ARG A 8 -8.11 21.25 -74.11
CA ARG A 8 -7.50 22.58 -73.82
C ARG A 8 -8.38 23.66 -73.17
N ARG A 9 -7.98 24.14 -72.00
CA ARG A 9 -7.06 25.29 -71.84
C ARG A 9 -6.79 25.62 -70.40
N LEU A 10 -5.55 25.96 -70.14
CA LEU A 10 -4.97 26.58 -68.95
C LEU A 10 -5.66 27.92 -68.61
N VAL A 11 -5.74 28.21 -67.28
CA VAL A 11 -5.42 29.53 -66.73
C VAL A 11 -4.67 29.38 -65.44
N VAL A 12 -3.48 29.97 -65.40
CA VAL A 12 -2.62 30.18 -64.25
C VAL A 12 -3.07 31.46 -63.57
N ALA A 13 -3.17 31.40 -62.21
CA ALA A 13 -2.96 32.61 -61.38
C ALA A 13 -2.39 32.23 -60.03
N ALA A 14 -1.28 32.86 -59.75
CA ALA A 14 -0.46 32.70 -58.57
C ALA A 14 -1.05 33.40 -57.35
N GLY A 15 -0.65 32.94 -56.17
CA GLY A 15 -0.66 33.80 -55.00
C GLY A 15 -0.85 33.12 -53.65
N GLY A 16 0.23 33.05 -52.85
CA GLY A 16 0.11 33.16 -51.42
C GLY A 16 0.38 31.90 -50.57
N ALA A 17 1.60 31.84 -50.08
CA ALA A 17 2.06 30.91 -49.08
C ALA A 17 1.35 31.08 -47.73
N ALA A 18 0.95 29.99 -47.10
CA ALA A 18 0.90 29.85 -45.65
C ALA A 18 1.06 28.37 -45.30
N VAL A 19 2.22 28.03 -44.84
CA VAL A 19 2.56 26.71 -44.28
C VAL A 19 1.90 26.59 -42.92
N GLY A 20 0.87 25.79 -42.83
CA GLY A 20 0.24 25.37 -41.58
C GLY A 20 0.23 23.84 -41.54
N THR A 21 1.28 23.22 -41.04
CA THR A 21 1.29 21.80 -40.79
C THR A 21 0.42 21.48 -39.58
N ALA A 22 -0.86 21.24 -39.80
CA ALA A 22 -1.71 20.60 -38.82
C ALA A 22 -1.44 19.10 -38.83
N LEU A 23 -0.65 18.62 -37.88
CA LEU A 23 -0.58 17.22 -37.58
C LEU A 23 -1.92 16.78 -36.94
N LEU A 24 -2.78 16.26 -37.77
CA LEU A 24 -3.96 15.53 -37.33
C LEU A 24 -3.50 14.18 -36.71
N LEU A 25 -3.29 14.16 -35.40
CA LEU A 25 -3.29 12.94 -34.62
C LEU A 25 -4.74 12.44 -34.58
N SER A 26 -5.07 11.49 -35.46
CA SER A 26 -6.28 10.68 -35.33
C SER A 26 -6.22 9.89 -34.06
N GLY A 27 -6.78 10.45 -32.98
CA GLY A 27 -7.02 9.76 -31.72
C GLY A 27 -8.16 8.77 -31.89
N CYS A 28 -7.89 7.50 -31.68
CA CYS A 28 -8.91 6.49 -31.46
C CYS A 28 -9.79 6.89 -30.29
N ASN A 29 -11.08 7.05 -30.56
CA ASN A 29 -12.13 7.15 -29.56
C ASN A 29 -12.20 5.84 -28.78
N GLY A 30 -11.75 5.87 -27.54
CA GLY A 30 -12.02 4.86 -26.51
C GLY A 30 -12.51 5.62 -25.29
N ASP A 31 -13.79 5.52 -24.99
CA ASP A 31 -14.42 6.06 -23.81
C ASP A 31 -13.72 5.55 -22.54
N GLY A 32 -12.92 6.38 -21.98
CA GLY A 32 -12.31 6.25 -20.69
C GLY A 32 -11.71 7.59 -20.36
N THR A 33 -12.40 8.40 -19.57
CA THR A 33 -11.89 9.64 -18.97
C THR A 33 -10.68 9.34 -18.09
N ALA A 34 -9.54 9.01 -18.74
CA ALA A 34 -8.26 9.07 -18.08
C ALA A 34 -8.02 10.55 -17.76
N ASN A 35 -8.05 10.86 -16.48
CA ASN A 35 -7.88 12.20 -15.97
C ASN A 35 -6.57 12.78 -16.52
N THR A 36 -6.66 13.66 -17.52
CA THR A 36 -5.52 14.24 -18.27
C THR A 36 -4.61 15.09 -17.38
N GLU A 37 -5.06 15.43 -16.16
CA GLU A 37 -4.24 16.13 -15.17
C GLU A 37 -3.03 15.33 -14.73
N ASN A 38 -3.14 14.00 -14.60
CA ASN A 38 -2.03 13.14 -14.17
C ASN A 38 -0.91 13.00 -15.20
N MET A 39 -1.17 13.31 -16.45
CA MET A 39 -0.14 13.25 -17.50
C MET A 39 0.81 14.46 -17.48
N LYS A 40 0.45 15.53 -16.76
CA LYS A 40 1.23 16.78 -16.69
C LYS A 40 2.07 16.92 -15.42
N LEU A 41 1.82 16.10 -14.41
CA LEU A 41 2.57 16.15 -13.15
C LEU A 41 3.95 15.52 -13.30
N SER A 42 4.97 16.11 -12.67
CA SER A 42 6.23 15.40 -12.45
C SER A 42 6.00 14.18 -11.57
N ALA A 43 6.87 13.17 -11.65
CA ALA A 43 6.73 11.99 -10.80
C ALA A 43 6.76 12.35 -9.30
N ALA A 44 7.58 13.32 -8.90
CA ALA A 44 7.63 13.80 -7.51
C ALA A 44 6.31 14.43 -7.07
N ASP A 45 5.71 15.28 -7.91
CA ASP A 45 4.40 15.89 -7.63
C ASP A 45 3.30 14.83 -7.57
N ALA A 46 3.37 13.82 -8.45
CA ALA A 46 2.43 12.70 -8.45
C ALA A 46 2.50 11.91 -7.14
N LEU A 47 3.70 11.58 -6.65
CA LEU A 47 3.90 10.89 -5.38
C LEU A 47 3.33 11.72 -4.21
N ALA A 48 3.63 13.02 -4.16
CA ALA A 48 3.11 13.92 -3.13
C ALA A 48 1.58 14.00 -3.17
N LYS A 49 0.99 14.15 -4.36
CA LYS A 49 -0.46 14.18 -4.56
C LYS A 49 -1.11 12.85 -4.15
N THR A 50 -0.48 11.73 -4.46
CA THR A 50 -0.94 10.40 -4.08
C THR A 50 -0.97 10.23 -2.56
N SER A 51 0.11 10.57 -1.85
CA SER A 51 0.13 10.53 -0.38
C SER A 51 -0.95 11.43 0.23
N GLN A 52 -1.12 12.65 -0.29
CA GLN A 52 -2.16 13.57 0.18
C GLN A 52 -3.58 13.03 -0.06
N LYS A 53 -3.84 12.45 -1.23
CA LYS A 53 -5.17 11.90 -1.55
C LYS A 53 -5.48 10.67 -0.72
N ALA A 54 -4.53 9.75 -0.57
CA ALA A 54 -4.67 8.58 0.30
C ALA A 54 -4.93 8.99 1.76
N GLY A 55 -4.25 10.03 2.27
CA GLY A 55 -4.44 10.54 3.62
C GLY A 55 -5.83 11.16 3.88
N ARG A 56 -6.62 11.43 2.84
CA ARG A 56 -8.02 11.88 2.96
C ARG A 56 -9.02 10.74 2.95
N ALA A 57 -8.60 9.53 2.59
CA ALA A 57 -9.49 8.37 2.61
C ALA A 57 -9.80 7.95 4.05
N ASP A 58 -11.09 7.77 4.38
CA ASP A 58 -11.52 7.37 5.72
C ASP A 58 -11.33 5.87 5.96
N SER A 59 -11.28 5.10 4.88
CA SER A 59 -11.12 3.65 4.92
C SER A 59 -10.44 3.12 3.66
N PHE A 60 -9.87 1.93 3.76
CA PHE A 60 -9.28 1.17 2.67
C PHE A 60 -9.23 -0.32 2.98
N LYS A 61 -9.07 -1.14 1.95
CA LYS A 61 -8.63 -2.53 2.05
C LYS A 61 -7.16 -2.60 1.63
N ALA A 62 -6.38 -3.40 2.35
CA ALA A 62 -5.00 -3.73 2.02
C ALA A 62 -4.81 -5.23 1.95
N ASP A 63 -4.04 -5.70 0.96
CA ASP A 63 -3.56 -7.07 0.83
C ASP A 63 -2.04 -6.99 0.78
N LEU A 64 -1.40 -7.55 1.79
CA LEU A 64 0.03 -7.42 2.05
C LEU A 64 0.72 -8.77 1.82
N THR A 65 1.74 -8.77 0.98
CA THR A 65 2.70 -9.87 0.86
C THR A 65 4.09 -9.37 1.16
N VAL A 66 4.78 -10.03 2.09
CA VAL A 66 6.19 -9.79 2.38
C VAL A 66 6.98 -11.04 2.06
N THR A 67 8.02 -10.90 1.23
CA THR A 67 8.91 -12.02 0.90
C THR A 67 10.35 -11.66 1.26
N GLY A 68 11.07 -12.63 1.80
CA GLY A 68 12.49 -12.52 2.11
C GLY A 68 13.31 -13.57 1.39
N THR A 69 14.58 -13.26 1.12
CA THR A 69 15.56 -14.19 0.52
C THR A 69 16.74 -14.38 1.48
N GLY A 70 17.61 -15.35 1.17
CA GLY A 70 18.82 -15.62 1.94
C GLY A 70 18.55 -16.08 3.37
N GLN A 71 19.20 -15.47 4.34
CA GLN A 71 19.04 -15.81 5.77
C GLN A 71 17.64 -15.49 6.31
N ASN A 72 16.93 -14.55 5.69
CA ASN A 72 15.55 -14.16 6.04
C ASN A 72 14.53 -14.78 5.08
N LYS A 73 14.84 -15.92 4.46
CA LYS A 73 13.94 -16.60 3.54
C LYS A 73 12.60 -16.91 4.20
N GLY A 74 11.55 -16.32 3.69
CA GLY A 74 10.20 -16.50 4.23
C GLY A 74 9.17 -15.71 3.46
N GLU A 75 7.92 -15.95 3.81
CA GLU A 75 6.79 -15.26 3.21
C GLU A 75 5.72 -15.02 4.27
N VAL A 76 5.16 -13.84 4.25
CA VAL A 76 4.00 -13.44 5.07
C VAL A 76 2.94 -12.93 4.12
N HIS A 77 1.72 -13.43 4.26
CA HIS A 77 0.56 -12.90 3.57
C HIS A 77 -0.52 -12.54 4.59
N ALA A 78 -1.02 -11.31 4.48
CA ALA A 78 -2.08 -10.80 5.34
C ALA A 78 -3.00 -9.89 4.54
N ASP A 79 -4.29 -9.94 4.82
CA ASP A 79 -5.27 -9.02 4.26
C ASP A 79 -6.09 -8.34 5.36
N GLY A 80 -6.62 -7.14 5.08
CA GLY A 80 -7.44 -6.43 6.03
C GLY A 80 -8.22 -5.28 5.45
N ARG A 81 -9.27 -4.89 6.18
CA ARG A 81 -10.05 -3.67 5.96
C ARG A 81 -9.86 -2.76 7.14
N PHE A 82 -9.57 -1.52 6.88
CA PHE A 82 -9.23 -0.50 7.87
C PHE A 82 -10.11 0.72 7.69
N GLN A 83 -10.71 1.20 8.74
CA GLN A 83 -11.35 2.51 8.81
C GLN A 83 -10.59 3.35 9.84
N LEU A 84 -10.08 4.48 9.39
CA LEU A 84 -9.29 5.39 10.23
C LEU A 84 -10.16 6.47 10.86
N ARG A 85 -11.24 6.88 10.19
CA ARG A 85 -12.15 7.96 10.60
C ARG A 85 -13.62 7.59 10.35
N PRO A 86 -14.58 8.09 11.13
CA PRO A 86 -14.41 8.95 12.33
C PRO A 86 -13.89 8.18 13.55
N THR A 87 -14.05 6.87 13.59
CA THR A 87 -13.56 5.97 14.65
C THR A 87 -12.70 4.88 14.03
N LEU A 88 -11.59 4.56 14.69
CA LEU A 88 -10.72 3.49 14.28
C LEU A 88 -11.41 2.14 14.45
N LYS A 89 -11.50 1.38 13.38
CA LYS A 89 -11.89 -0.03 13.39
C LYS A 89 -11.21 -0.77 12.26
N PHE A 90 -10.98 -2.06 12.46
CA PHE A 90 -10.42 -2.90 11.41
C PHE A 90 -10.80 -4.38 11.58
N SER A 91 -10.64 -5.12 10.49
CA SER A 91 -10.65 -6.58 10.44
C SER A 91 -9.49 -7.01 9.58
N ALA A 92 -8.57 -7.80 10.14
CA ALA A 92 -7.38 -8.27 9.46
C ALA A 92 -7.17 -9.76 9.69
N LYS A 93 -6.53 -10.43 8.73
CA LYS A 93 -6.15 -11.84 8.79
C LYS A 93 -4.69 -11.99 8.41
N LEU A 94 -4.01 -12.90 9.07
CA LEU A 94 -2.75 -13.48 8.65
C LEU A 94 -3.06 -14.87 8.10
N ASP A 95 -2.92 -15.05 6.80
CA ASP A 95 -3.28 -16.29 6.13
C ASP A 95 -2.08 -17.21 5.93
N GLN A 96 -0.90 -16.64 5.73
CA GLN A 96 0.33 -17.38 5.49
C GLN A 96 1.49 -16.78 6.26
N PHE A 97 2.27 -17.66 6.86
CA PHE A 97 3.56 -17.35 7.43
C PHE A 97 4.52 -18.51 7.17
N SER A 98 5.63 -18.24 6.53
CA SER A 98 6.71 -19.20 6.35
C SER A 98 8.04 -18.60 6.82
N SER A 99 8.91 -19.44 7.33
CA SER A 99 10.26 -19.08 7.76
C SER A 99 11.24 -20.16 7.28
N ASN A 100 12.40 -19.75 6.79
CA ASN A 100 13.41 -20.66 6.19
C ASN A 100 12.84 -21.54 5.06
N GLY A 101 11.85 -21.02 4.33
CA GLY A 101 11.18 -21.73 3.23
C GLY A 101 10.19 -22.81 3.69
N GLN A 102 9.91 -22.92 4.98
CA GLN A 102 8.93 -23.83 5.54
C GLN A 102 7.72 -23.08 6.06
N THR A 103 6.51 -23.49 5.65
CA THR A 103 5.28 -22.97 6.23
C THR A 103 5.22 -23.34 7.70
N VAL A 104 5.03 -22.35 8.58
CA VAL A 104 4.83 -22.58 10.00
C VAL A 104 3.39 -23.02 10.24
N PRO A 105 3.15 -24.30 10.60
CA PRO A 105 1.80 -24.81 10.78
C PRO A 105 1.06 -24.00 11.84
N GLY A 106 -0.16 -23.55 11.50
CA GLY A 106 -1.02 -22.81 12.42
C GLY A 106 -0.61 -21.37 12.71
N ALA A 107 0.47 -20.83 12.10
CA ALA A 107 0.80 -19.41 12.17
C ALA A 107 -0.20 -18.58 11.34
N LYS A 108 -1.48 -18.78 11.61
CA LYS A 108 -2.61 -18.00 11.07
C LYS A 108 -3.22 -17.23 12.21
N GLY A 109 -3.73 -16.05 11.90
CA GLY A 109 -4.34 -15.20 12.91
C GLY A 109 -5.44 -14.33 12.34
N GLN A 110 -6.26 -13.82 13.24
CA GLN A 110 -7.25 -12.79 12.92
C GLN A 110 -7.19 -11.72 14.01
N ALA A 111 -7.39 -10.47 13.63
CA ALA A 111 -7.51 -9.36 14.55
C ALA A 111 -8.67 -8.47 14.13
N LEU A 112 -9.50 -8.09 15.09
CA LEU A 112 -10.64 -7.21 14.91
C LEU A 112 -10.53 -6.09 15.93
N LEU A 113 -10.77 -4.85 15.52
CA LEU A 113 -10.92 -3.72 16.42
C LEU A 113 -12.27 -3.07 16.17
N THR A 114 -13.04 -2.92 17.22
CA THR A 114 -14.27 -2.12 17.26
C THR A 114 -14.51 -1.62 18.67
N ASP A 115 -15.05 -0.40 18.82
CA ASP A 115 -15.39 0.20 20.11
C ASP A 115 -14.27 0.17 21.16
N ASN A 116 -13.02 0.42 20.73
CA ASN A 116 -11.79 0.36 21.53
C ASN A 116 -11.49 -1.04 22.13
N VAL A 117 -12.13 -2.07 21.59
CA VAL A 117 -11.87 -3.46 21.98
C VAL A 117 -11.17 -4.20 20.85
N LEU A 118 -9.99 -4.70 21.13
CA LEU A 118 -9.23 -5.56 20.25
C LEU A 118 -9.59 -7.02 20.51
N TYR A 119 -9.98 -7.74 19.48
CA TYR A 119 -10.15 -9.19 19.50
C TYR A 119 -9.04 -9.81 18.65
N ALA A 120 -8.33 -10.78 19.20
CA ALA A 120 -7.29 -11.50 18.47
C ALA A 120 -7.55 -13.00 18.53
N LYS A 121 -7.37 -13.67 17.42
CA LYS A 121 -7.44 -15.14 17.30
C LYS A 121 -6.09 -15.65 16.84
N VAL A 122 -5.37 -16.29 17.75
CA VAL A 122 -4.07 -16.93 17.46
C VAL A 122 -4.17 -18.36 18.01
N PRO A 123 -4.51 -19.34 17.19
CA PRO A 123 -4.88 -20.69 17.66
C PRO A 123 -3.86 -21.35 18.56
N GLN A 124 -2.54 -21.17 18.28
CA GLN A 124 -1.46 -21.76 19.09
C GLN A 124 -1.36 -21.17 20.50
N LEU A 125 -1.77 -19.91 20.67
CA LEU A 125 -1.68 -19.20 21.94
C LEU A 125 -2.96 -19.31 22.77
N ALA A 126 -4.07 -19.80 22.21
CA ALA A 126 -5.38 -19.77 22.85
C ALA A 126 -5.37 -20.39 24.26
N ARG A 127 -4.69 -21.54 24.44
CA ARG A 127 -4.60 -22.22 25.74
C ARG A 127 -3.81 -21.44 26.79
N PHE A 128 -2.94 -20.52 26.38
CA PHE A 128 -2.07 -19.76 27.28
C PHE A 128 -2.65 -18.39 27.63
N VAL A 129 -3.44 -17.80 26.73
CA VAL A 129 -3.83 -16.39 26.86
C VAL A 129 -5.34 -16.17 27.02
N SER A 130 -6.17 -17.18 26.76
CA SER A 130 -7.64 -17.04 26.72
C SER A 130 -8.40 -18.24 27.28
N ASP A 131 -7.79 -19.00 28.19
CA ASP A 131 -8.39 -20.22 28.81
C ASP A 131 -8.90 -21.22 27.77
N GLY A 132 -8.16 -21.39 26.68
CA GLY A 132 -8.53 -22.28 25.57
C GLY A 132 -9.60 -21.74 24.64
N LYS A 133 -10.16 -20.57 24.85
CA LYS A 133 -11.09 -19.93 23.94
C LYS A 133 -10.38 -19.49 22.65
N PRO A 134 -11.03 -19.62 21.47
CA PRO A 134 -10.39 -19.27 20.19
C PRO A 134 -10.03 -17.79 20.05
N TRP A 135 -10.72 -16.90 20.74
CA TRP A 135 -10.50 -15.47 20.73
C TRP A 135 -10.08 -14.95 22.09
N VAL A 136 -9.16 -14.01 22.10
CA VAL A 136 -8.84 -13.19 23.28
C VAL A 136 -9.39 -11.79 23.07
N LYS A 137 -9.96 -11.23 24.14
CA LYS A 137 -10.47 -9.85 24.20
C LYS A 137 -9.50 -8.98 24.99
N VAL A 138 -9.18 -7.81 24.44
CA VAL A 138 -8.35 -6.78 25.07
C VAL A 138 -9.12 -5.45 25.03
N ASP A 139 -9.53 -4.95 26.19
CA ASP A 139 -10.04 -3.60 26.30
C ASP A 139 -8.85 -2.62 26.32
N LEU A 140 -8.73 -1.79 25.31
CA LEU A 140 -7.56 -0.90 25.15
C LEU A 140 -7.50 0.18 26.22
N ASN A 141 -8.65 0.62 26.77
CA ASN A 141 -8.66 1.60 27.86
C ASN A 141 -8.12 1.00 29.16
N GLN A 142 -8.49 -0.25 29.46
CA GLN A 142 -7.96 -0.96 30.64
C GLN A 142 -6.49 -1.33 30.45
N MET A 143 -6.11 -1.73 29.25
CA MET A 143 -4.72 -2.10 28.94
C MET A 143 -3.79 -0.89 29.05
N ALA A 144 -4.22 0.28 28.59
CA ALA A 144 -3.44 1.52 28.67
C ALA A 144 -3.04 1.85 30.11
N GLN A 145 -3.96 1.66 31.06
CA GLN A 145 -3.71 1.91 32.48
C GLN A 145 -2.67 0.96 33.10
N ARG A 146 -2.56 -0.27 32.57
CA ARG A 146 -1.69 -1.32 33.14
C ARG A 146 -0.33 -1.40 32.46
N THR A 147 -0.25 -1.18 31.17
CA THR A 147 0.95 -1.47 30.36
C THR A 147 1.39 -0.29 29.47
N GLY A 148 0.59 0.77 29.37
CA GLY A 148 0.80 1.84 28.41
C GLY A 148 0.44 1.47 26.96
N PHE A 149 -0.01 0.24 26.70
CA PHE A 149 -0.50 -0.15 25.37
C PHE A 149 -1.93 0.34 25.18
N ASP A 150 -2.10 1.33 24.35
CA ASP A 150 -3.33 2.07 24.12
C ASP A 150 -3.77 2.05 22.64
N LEU A 151 -4.84 2.77 22.34
CA LEU A 151 -5.33 2.94 20.96
C LEU A 151 -4.27 3.55 20.04
N LYS A 152 -3.42 4.47 20.54
CA LYS A 152 -2.31 5.04 19.76
C LYS A 152 -1.33 3.95 19.32
N SER A 153 -1.01 3.01 20.19
CA SER A 153 -0.13 1.87 19.88
C SER A 153 -0.70 1.01 18.76
N VAL A 154 -2.04 0.86 18.68
CA VAL A 154 -2.71 0.15 17.57
C VAL A 154 -2.65 0.98 16.28
N VAL A 155 -2.92 2.30 16.36
CA VAL A 155 -2.80 3.20 15.20
C VAL A 155 -1.39 3.11 14.60
N ASP A 156 -0.36 3.15 15.44
CA ASP A 156 1.04 3.08 15.00
C ASP A 156 1.36 1.77 14.22
N GLN A 157 0.70 0.66 14.57
CA GLN A 157 0.84 -0.59 13.81
C GLN A 157 0.12 -0.51 12.45
N ILE A 158 -1.05 0.14 12.40
CA ILE A 158 -1.82 0.30 11.15
C ILE A 158 -1.11 1.24 10.17
N GLN A 159 -0.34 2.22 10.66
CA GLN A 159 0.45 3.11 9.80
C GLN A 159 1.43 2.36 8.89
N GLN A 160 1.84 1.15 9.27
CA GLN A 160 2.70 0.31 8.44
C GLN A 160 2.02 -0.23 7.17
N VAL A 161 0.70 -0.17 7.10
CA VAL A 161 -0.07 -0.55 5.90
C VAL A 161 -0.91 0.62 5.36
N ASP A 162 -0.85 1.80 6.00
CA ASP A 162 -1.55 3.00 5.55
C ASP A 162 -0.99 3.47 4.20
N PRO A 163 -1.82 3.55 3.15
CA PRO A 163 -1.36 3.93 1.82
C PRO A 163 -0.76 5.34 1.76
N ALA A 164 -1.19 6.26 2.63
CA ALA A 164 -0.66 7.61 2.70
C ALA A 164 0.77 7.62 3.27
N GLU A 165 0.98 6.96 4.40
CA GLU A 165 2.29 6.89 5.06
C GLU A 165 3.28 6.08 4.22
N GLN A 166 2.83 4.97 3.62
CA GLN A 166 3.67 4.18 2.72
C GLN A 166 4.12 4.99 1.50
N THR A 167 3.22 5.74 0.86
CA THR A 167 3.56 6.58 -0.31
C THR A 167 4.46 7.75 0.10
N LYS A 168 4.24 8.34 1.28
CA LYS A 168 4.99 9.47 1.81
C LYS A 168 6.49 9.18 1.91
N MET A 169 6.88 7.97 2.27
CA MET A 169 8.30 7.57 2.33
C MET A 169 9.02 7.76 1.00
N PHE A 170 8.33 7.66 -0.12
CA PHE A 170 8.91 7.74 -1.46
C PHE A 170 8.90 9.15 -2.07
N THR A 171 8.25 10.14 -1.43
CA THR A 171 8.20 11.52 -1.92
C THR A 171 9.57 12.21 -1.92
N GLY A 172 10.57 11.64 -1.24
CA GLY A 172 11.96 12.11 -1.25
C GLY A 172 12.81 11.58 -2.41
N SER A 173 12.25 10.73 -3.27
CA SER A 173 12.97 10.17 -4.43
C SER A 173 13.42 11.27 -5.38
N LYS A 174 14.71 11.21 -5.78
CA LYS A 174 15.32 12.15 -6.72
C LYS A 174 15.30 11.64 -8.16
N ASP A 175 15.02 10.36 -8.35
CA ASP A 175 15.02 9.64 -9.62
C ASP A 175 13.65 9.04 -9.98
N ALA A 176 12.61 9.40 -9.23
CA ALA A 176 11.26 8.98 -9.53
C ALA A 176 10.85 9.38 -10.94
N ARG A 177 10.33 8.42 -11.70
CA ARG A 177 9.87 8.64 -13.07
C ARG A 177 8.58 7.88 -13.34
N ARG A 178 7.80 8.39 -14.27
CA ARG A 178 6.66 7.66 -14.84
C ARG A 178 7.19 6.59 -15.78
N VAL A 179 6.76 5.35 -15.58
CA VAL A 179 7.13 4.19 -16.40
C VAL A 179 6.13 3.95 -17.51
N GLY A 180 4.84 4.04 -17.20
CA GLY A 180 3.79 3.77 -18.17
C GLY A 180 2.40 3.72 -17.55
N THR A 181 1.52 2.98 -18.19
CA THR A 181 0.16 2.67 -17.68
C THR A 181 -0.05 1.17 -17.71
N GLU A 182 -0.65 0.66 -16.65
CA GLU A 182 -0.96 -0.77 -16.47
C GLU A 182 -2.36 -0.91 -15.88
N THR A 183 -2.93 -2.10 -15.96
CA THR A 183 -4.20 -2.43 -15.31
C THR A 183 -3.91 -3.29 -14.08
N ILE A 184 -4.32 -2.82 -12.90
CA ILE A 184 -4.23 -3.54 -11.63
C ILE A 184 -5.65 -3.83 -11.16
N ASP A 185 -5.97 -5.10 -11.00
CA ASP A 185 -7.31 -5.58 -10.57
C ASP A 185 -8.47 -4.90 -11.33
N GLY A 186 -8.32 -4.80 -12.68
CA GLY A 186 -9.32 -4.18 -13.56
C GLY A 186 -9.31 -2.65 -13.58
N VAL A 187 -8.49 -1.99 -12.77
CA VAL A 187 -8.37 -0.53 -12.71
C VAL A 187 -7.17 -0.06 -13.52
N LYS A 188 -7.39 0.88 -14.43
CA LYS A 188 -6.31 1.53 -15.19
C LYS A 188 -5.49 2.42 -14.27
N THR A 189 -4.18 2.21 -14.26
CA THR A 189 -3.25 2.89 -13.37
C THR A 189 -2.09 3.54 -14.14
N THR A 190 -1.47 4.54 -13.52
CA THR A 190 -0.17 5.09 -13.91
C THR A 190 0.89 4.47 -13.02
N HIS A 191 1.95 3.91 -13.63
CA HIS A 191 3.08 3.30 -12.95
C HIS A 191 4.22 4.31 -12.79
N TYR A 192 4.70 4.46 -11.58
CA TYR A 192 5.89 5.22 -11.19
C TYR A 192 6.92 4.29 -10.58
N SER A 193 8.20 4.54 -10.85
CA SER A 193 9.32 3.78 -10.27
C SER A 193 10.44 4.73 -9.87
N GLY A 194 11.19 4.38 -8.83
CA GLY A 194 12.31 5.18 -8.35
C GLY A 194 13.05 4.52 -7.20
N THR A 195 14.00 5.25 -6.63
CA THR A 195 14.76 4.84 -5.46
C THR A 195 14.73 5.89 -4.36
N VAL A 196 14.81 5.44 -3.11
CA VAL A 196 15.07 6.31 -1.95
C VAL A 196 16.16 5.67 -1.11
N THR A 197 16.93 6.48 -0.38
CA THR A 197 17.77 5.94 0.69
C THR A 197 16.89 5.62 1.91
N VAL A 198 17.30 4.65 2.70
CA VAL A 198 16.60 4.36 3.98
C VAL A 198 16.52 5.63 4.83
N GLN A 199 17.59 6.43 4.87
CA GLN A 199 17.62 7.68 5.63
C GLN A 199 16.61 8.72 5.10
N ASP A 200 16.50 8.89 3.76
CA ASP A 200 15.51 9.81 3.18
C ASP A 200 14.09 9.34 3.46
N ALA A 201 13.82 8.03 3.40
CA ALA A 201 12.54 7.45 3.75
C ALA A 201 12.19 7.69 5.23
N LEU A 202 13.14 7.46 6.16
CA LEU A 202 12.97 7.71 7.59
C LEU A 202 12.72 9.19 7.89
N ASN A 203 13.38 10.10 7.19
CA ASN A 203 13.19 11.54 7.37
C ASN A 203 11.78 12.04 6.95
N ARG A 204 11.00 11.22 6.24
CA ARG A 204 9.61 11.52 5.86
C ARG A 204 8.59 11.05 6.89
N LEU A 205 8.98 10.16 7.79
CA LEU A 205 8.14 9.70 8.89
C LEU A 205 8.06 10.79 9.98
N ASP A 206 7.02 10.76 10.78
CA ASP A 206 6.98 11.54 12.02
C ASP A 206 8.04 11.03 13.02
N ALA A 207 8.32 11.84 14.05
CA ALA A 207 9.42 11.54 14.99
C ALA A 207 9.21 10.21 15.74
N ASP A 208 7.99 9.89 16.13
CA ASP A 208 7.67 8.68 16.87
C ASP A 208 7.82 7.43 15.98
N ALA A 209 7.26 7.48 14.76
CA ALA A 209 7.37 6.40 13.78
C ALA A 209 8.83 6.15 13.38
N ARG A 210 9.58 7.23 13.14
CA ARG A 210 11.00 7.17 12.82
C ARG A 210 11.80 6.50 13.94
N GLN A 211 11.63 6.92 15.19
CA GLN A 211 12.34 6.34 16.32
C GLN A 211 12.06 4.84 16.48
N LYS A 212 10.80 4.41 16.24
CA LYS A 212 10.42 2.99 16.29
C LYS A 212 11.13 2.19 15.20
N VAL A 213 11.11 2.68 13.96
CA VAL A 213 11.78 1.99 12.84
C VAL A 213 13.29 1.92 13.08
N GLU A 214 13.92 3.00 13.53
CA GLU A 214 15.37 3.06 13.80
C GLU A 214 15.82 2.05 14.87
N LYS A 215 14.97 1.74 15.86
CA LYS A 215 15.28 0.72 16.89
C LYS A 215 15.37 -0.70 16.32
N TRP A 216 14.62 -0.99 15.28
CA TRP A 216 14.56 -2.33 14.66
C TRP A 216 15.40 -2.43 13.39
N LEU A 217 15.85 -1.29 12.87
CA LEU A 217 16.65 -1.26 11.65
C LEU A 217 18.09 -1.67 11.95
N PRO A 218 18.59 -2.75 11.34
CA PRO A 218 20.00 -3.12 11.45
C PRO A 218 20.90 -1.97 10.98
N LYS A 219 21.99 -1.69 11.71
CA LYS A 219 22.89 -0.56 11.42
C LYS A 219 23.53 -0.63 10.03
N ASP A 220 23.78 -1.82 9.53
CA ASP A 220 24.29 -2.08 8.18
C ASP A 220 23.29 -1.75 7.07
N ARG A 221 21.99 -1.70 7.38
CA ARG A 221 20.91 -1.33 6.45
C ARG A 221 20.54 0.15 6.49
N ALA A 222 20.99 0.91 7.47
CA ALA A 222 20.67 2.33 7.60
C ALA A 222 21.08 3.18 6.38
N ASN A 223 22.14 2.78 5.67
CA ASN A 223 22.63 3.41 4.44
C ASN A 223 22.16 2.69 3.16
N GLY A 224 21.20 1.76 3.29
CA GLY A 224 20.66 1.00 2.18
C GLY A 224 19.81 1.85 1.23
N LYS A 225 19.51 1.28 0.06
CA LYS A 225 18.55 1.83 -0.88
C LYS A 225 17.32 0.97 -0.93
N ILE A 226 16.17 1.62 -1.11
CA ILE A 226 14.88 0.99 -1.33
C ILE A 226 14.46 1.35 -2.76
N ASN A 227 14.30 0.34 -3.61
CA ASN A 227 13.66 0.52 -4.91
C ASN A 227 12.15 0.41 -4.70
N PHE A 228 11.38 1.26 -5.36
CA PHE A 228 9.93 1.21 -5.28
C PHE A 228 9.27 1.29 -6.65
N ASP A 229 8.11 0.67 -6.75
CA ASP A 229 7.18 0.77 -7.84
C ASP A 229 5.79 1.08 -7.26
N LEU A 230 5.15 2.13 -7.77
CA LEU A 230 3.84 2.60 -7.32
C LEU A 230 2.88 2.73 -8.50
N TRP A 231 1.71 2.14 -8.39
CA TRP A 231 0.62 2.25 -9.36
C TRP A 231 -0.51 3.06 -8.75
N THR A 232 -0.88 4.17 -9.39
CA THR A 232 -1.96 5.05 -8.95
C THR A 232 -3.09 5.08 -9.97
N ASP A 233 -4.32 5.13 -9.51
CA ASP A 233 -5.49 5.27 -10.38
C ASP A 233 -5.73 6.72 -10.85
N GLY A 234 -6.85 6.95 -11.55
CA GLY A 234 -7.25 8.26 -12.06
C GLY A 234 -7.49 9.30 -10.97
N ASP A 235 -7.82 8.89 -9.75
CA ASP A 235 -8.04 9.77 -8.59
C ASP A 235 -6.76 10.02 -7.79
N ASN A 236 -5.62 9.51 -8.25
CA ASN A 236 -4.32 9.49 -7.57
C ASN A 236 -4.33 8.71 -6.26
N LEU A 237 -5.14 7.66 -6.18
CA LEU A 237 -5.08 6.72 -5.06
C LEU A 237 -4.15 5.55 -5.40
N PRO A 238 -3.30 5.09 -4.47
CA PRO A 238 -2.48 3.90 -4.68
C PRO A 238 -3.35 2.67 -4.95
N ARG A 239 -2.98 1.86 -5.93
CA ARG A 239 -3.60 0.55 -6.18
C ARG A 239 -2.64 -0.58 -5.88
N LYS A 240 -1.36 -0.35 -6.13
CA LYS A 240 -0.29 -1.29 -5.81
C LYS A 240 0.96 -0.52 -5.43
N LEU A 241 1.65 -1.02 -4.44
CA LEU A 241 2.98 -0.58 -4.05
C LEU A 241 3.88 -1.80 -3.92
N VAL A 242 5.05 -1.75 -4.52
CA VAL A 242 6.12 -2.73 -4.33
C VAL A 242 7.34 -1.98 -3.82
N SER A 243 7.92 -2.42 -2.73
CA SER A 243 9.21 -1.91 -2.25
C SER A 243 10.19 -3.06 -2.04
N LYS A 244 11.42 -2.88 -2.50
CA LYS A 244 12.48 -3.87 -2.39
C LYS A 244 13.72 -3.24 -1.79
N ALA A 245 14.16 -3.80 -0.68
CA ALA A 245 15.45 -3.48 -0.06
C ALA A 245 16.37 -4.69 -0.15
N SER A 246 17.67 -4.45 -0.40
CA SER A 246 18.69 -5.49 -0.39
C SER A 246 19.81 -5.08 0.53
N ASP A 247 20.43 -6.04 1.18
CA ASP A 247 21.63 -5.82 1.97
C ASP A 247 22.91 -6.00 1.13
N LYS A 248 24.06 -5.86 1.78
CA LYS A 248 25.38 -5.99 1.13
C LYS A 248 25.70 -7.42 0.72
N GLN A 249 25.06 -8.41 1.34
CA GLN A 249 25.21 -9.83 1.05
C GLN A 249 24.35 -10.29 -0.13
N GLY A 250 23.45 -9.40 -0.63
CA GLY A 250 22.50 -9.71 -1.70
C GLY A 250 21.18 -10.29 -1.21
N ASP A 251 21.01 -10.48 0.09
CA ASP A 251 19.73 -10.84 0.67
C ASP A 251 18.74 -9.70 0.47
N SER A 252 17.52 -10.01 0.10
CA SER A 252 16.51 -9.00 -0.19
C SER A 252 15.19 -9.28 0.53
N GLY A 253 14.52 -8.19 0.91
CA GLY A 253 13.13 -8.20 1.32
C GLY A 253 12.30 -7.43 0.31
N THR A 254 11.16 -8.00 -0.06
CA THR A 254 10.16 -7.32 -0.91
C THR A 254 8.85 -7.24 -0.16
N VAL A 255 8.28 -6.06 -0.14
CA VAL A 255 6.93 -5.78 0.38
C VAL A 255 6.06 -5.41 -0.80
N THR A 256 4.96 -6.11 -0.99
CA THR A 256 3.92 -5.80 -1.97
C THR A 256 2.62 -5.51 -1.23
N VAL A 257 1.99 -4.39 -1.52
CA VAL A 257 0.67 -4.07 -0.99
C VAL A 257 -0.27 -3.72 -2.14
N LEU A 258 -1.42 -4.39 -2.19
CA LEU A 258 -2.54 -4.04 -3.06
C LEU A 258 -3.56 -3.27 -2.24
N TYR A 259 -4.08 -2.17 -2.79
CA TYR A 259 -5.06 -1.32 -2.12
C TYR A 259 -6.36 -1.23 -2.93
N SER A 260 -7.49 -1.30 -2.23
CA SER A 260 -8.82 -1.19 -2.82
C SER A 260 -9.84 -0.63 -1.84
N ASP A 261 -11.09 -0.53 -2.26
CA ASP A 261 -12.26 -0.20 -1.44
C ASP A 261 -12.12 1.11 -0.64
N TYR A 262 -11.44 2.12 -1.19
CA TYR A 262 -11.28 3.42 -0.56
C TYR A 262 -12.63 4.08 -0.27
N GLY A 263 -12.78 4.63 0.95
CA GLY A 263 -13.98 5.32 1.40
C GLY A 263 -15.19 4.39 1.62
N THR A 264 -15.03 3.08 1.44
CA THR A 264 -16.13 2.12 1.62
C THR A 264 -16.33 1.80 3.10
N SER A 265 -17.54 2.05 3.61
CA SER A 265 -17.89 1.67 4.98
C SER A 265 -18.04 0.15 5.11
N PHE A 266 -17.65 -0.38 6.27
CA PHE A 266 -17.85 -1.79 6.61
C PHE A 266 -18.16 -1.94 8.11
N LYS A 267 -18.73 -3.09 8.46
CA LYS A 267 -19.01 -3.45 9.84
C LYS A 267 -17.94 -4.41 10.36
N VAL A 268 -17.53 -4.22 11.60
CA VAL A 268 -16.73 -5.17 12.35
C VAL A 268 -17.63 -5.75 13.44
N ASN A 269 -17.97 -7.04 13.31
CA ASN A 269 -18.79 -7.72 14.29
C ASN A 269 -17.87 -8.44 15.28
N PRO A 270 -18.04 -8.20 16.61
CA PRO A 270 -17.33 -8.96 17.63
C PRO A 270 -17.57 -10.47 17.47
N PRO A 271 -16.63 -11.32 17.88
CA PRO A 271 -16.84 -12.76 17.89
C PRO A 271 -17.96 -13.14 18.87
N PRO A 272 -18.59 -14.34 18.72
CA PRO A 272 -19.55 -14.85 19.68
C PRO A 272 -18.96 -14.90 21.10
N ALA A 273 -19.74 -14.45 22.10
CA ALA A 273 -19.26 -14.28 23.47
C ALA A 273 -18.75 -15.58 24.11
N ASP A 274 -19.33 -16.71 23.75
CA ASP A 274 -18.92 -18.06 24.20
C ASP A 274 -17.53 -18.49 23.67
N GLN A 275 -17.06 -17.84 22.58
CA GLN A 275 -15.75 -18.08 21.98
C GLN A 275 -14.68 -17.10 22.44
N VAL A 276 -14.99 -16.15 23.33
CA VAL A 276 -14.09 -15.10 23.75
C VAL A 276 -13.61 -15.34 25.18
N GLY A 277 -12.30 -15.42 25.38
CA GLY A 277 -11.64 -15.41 26.68
C GLY A 277 -11.09 -14.03 27.01
N GLN A 278 -10.86 -13.78 28.29
CA GLN A 278 -10.14 -12.59 28.75
C GLN A 278 -8.64 -12.80 28.61
N LEU A 279 -7.91 -11.73 28.29
CA LEU A 279 -6.45 -11.80 28.28
C LEU A 279 -5.93 -12.01 29.71
N SER A 280 -5.31 -13.16 29.96
CA SER A 280 -4.56 -13.41 31.22
C SER A 280 -3.20 -12.78 31.09
N LEU A 281 -2.96 -11.66 31.79
CA LEU A 281 -1.63 -11.03 31.87
C LEU A 281 -0.65 -11.85 32.70
N ASP A 282 -1.14 -12.61 33.66
CA ASP A 282 -0.31 -13.47 34.52
C ASP A 282 0.37 -14.59 33.72
N GLY A 283 -0.32 -15.11 32.69
CA GLY A 283 0.26 -16.11 31.79
C GLY A 283 1.32 -15.54 30.81
N ILE A 284 1.32 -14.23 30.60
CA ILE A 284 2.28 -13.55 29.72
C ILE A 284 3.48 -13.02 30.51
N LEU A 285 3.25 -12.50 31.73
CA LEU A 285 4.27 -11.89 32.59
C LEU A 285 4.90 -12.87 33.58
N GLY A 286 4.26 -14.01 33.82
CA GLY A 286 4.65 -15.02 34.79
C GLY A 286 5.52 -16.16 34.24
N GLY A 287 6.14 -15.99 33.07
CA GLY A 287 7.13 -16.93 32.55
C GLY A 287 8.48 -16.75 33.27
N ASN A 288 8.58 -17.28 34.49
CA ASN A 288 9.86 -17.60 35.14
C ASN A 288 10.29 -18.99 34.73
#